data_003f6c50d49ecbaac60cb33b1a5e3505
#
_entry.id   003f6c50d49ecbaac60cb33b1a5e3505
#
_cell.length_a   1.000
_cell.length_b   1.000
_cell.length_c   1.000
_cell.angle_alpha   90.00
_cell.angle_beta   90.00
_cell.angle_gamma   90.00
#
_symmetry.space_group_name_H-M   'P 1'
#
loop_
_entity.id
_entity.type
_entity.pdbx_description
1 polymer ?
#
loop_
_entity_poly.entity_id
_entity_poly.type
_entity_poly.pdbx_seq_one_letter_code
_entity_poly.pdbx_strand_id
1 'polypeptide(L)'
;MTDGANQPSAHLTTATPIAPAVNLWRVYLADQGNSPHTVKAFAADILLLANYLAPDRGLGSLTTNDLNTFLKWLQEGRGVPCSPKTLSRRITSLKAFFRWLNQYGVILADPAEKVLQFSAISPLPQVLSPDEVQAVLEAANTIRRAQKADARSYVLVSLLLSTGIKKVETLAIHPNHLELDSPDGPFLFVRYASPQNRFKERKIALLPEWIEAYHEYEGQYKLNEQVFPWSQRRLEYLLEDLGKLASLDKHLSFDMCRWTCALSDWQSGMEPNKIRQKLGISKIQWREVAWLLETFSSYQCTHTLQS
;
A
#
# COMPACT_ATOMS: atom_id res chain seq x y z
N MET A 1 -7.53 -2.08 43.36
CA MET A 1 -8.61 -2.96 42.85
C MET A 1 -8.83 -2.54 41.41
N THR A 2 -8.12 -3.17 40.50
CA THR A 2 -8.20 -2.89 39.05
C THR A 2 -9.25 -3.82 38.47
N ASP A 3 -10.25 -3.20 37.86
CA ASP A 3 -11.39 -3.82 37.20
C ASP A 3 -10.97 -4.97 36.29
N GLY A 4 -11.59 -6.13 36.53
CA GLY A 4 -11.54 -7.28 35.64
C GLY A 4 -12.33 -7.02 34.34
N ALA A 5 -11.84 -6.06 33.53
CA ALA A 5 -12.35 -5.85 32.20
C ALA A 5 -12.12 -7.12 31.37
N ASN A 6 -13.21 -7.76 31.00
CA ASN A 6 -13.46 -8.82 30.05
C ASN A 6 -12.23 -9.17 29.16
N GLN A 7 -11.33 -10.03 29.69
CA GLN A 7 -10.18 -10.49 28.91
C GLN A 7 -10.69 -11.39 27.78
N PRO A 8 -10.46 -11.04 26.50
CA PRO A 8 -10.95 -11.84 25.37
C PRO A 8 -10.48 -13.30 25.37
N SER A 9 -9.42 -13.59 26.14
CA SER A 9 -8.80 -14.92 26.26
C SER A 9 -9.41 -15.81 27.37
N ALA A 10 -10.32 -15.30 28.19
CA ALA A 10 -10.85 -16.03 29.37
C ALA A 10 -11.52 -17.39 29.05
N HIS A 11 -11.83 -17.65 27.79
CA HIS A 11 -12.46 -18.90 27.33
C HIS A 11 -11.53 -19.78 26.47
N LEU A 12 -10.25 -19.38 26.26
CA LEU A 12 -9.30 -20.16 25.48
C LEU A 12 -8.50 -21.11 26.36
N THR A 13 -8.33 -22.34 25.89
CA THR A 13 -7.51 -23.36 26.53
C THR A 13 -6.54 -23.94 25.50
N THR A 14 -5.57 -24.74 25.98
CA THR A 14 -4.66 -25.49 25.12
C THR A 14 -5.37 -26.45 24.15
N ALA A 15 -6.58 -26.90 24.50
CA ALA A 15 -7.41 -27.77 23.64
C ALA A 15 -8.24 -26.99 22.60
N THR A 16 -8.37 -25.67 22.74
CA THR A 16 -9.15 -24.86 21.79
C THR A 16 -8.52 -24.93 20.40
N PRO A 17 -9.30 -25.18 19.31
CA PRO A 17 -8.83 -25.11 17.93
C PRO A 17 -8.45 -23.68 17.52
N ILE A 18 -7.64 -23.55 16.43
CA ILE A 18 -7.16 -22.25 15.96
C ILE A 18 -8.31 -21.32 15.55
N ALA A 19 -9.29 -21.80 14.78
CA ALA A 19 -10.33 -20.95 14.18
C ALA A 19 -11.19 -20.18 15.22
N PRO A 20 -11.67 -20.75 16.33
CA PRO A 20 -12.30 -19.98 17.40
C PRO A 20 -11.40 -18.92 18.02
N ALA A 21 -10.11 -19.23 18.24
CA ALA A 21 -9.17 -18.30 18.80
C ALA A 21 -8.93 -17.07 17.89
N VAL A 22 -8.97 -17.24 16.57
CA VAL A 22 -8.83 -16.14 15.61
C VAL A 22 -9.94 -15.11 15.77
N ASN A 23 -11.16 -15.50 16.11
CA ASN A 23 -12.28 -14.56 16.30
C ASN A 23 -12.02 -13.63 17.49
N LEU A 24 -11.50 -14.16 18.60
CA LEU A 24 -11.11 -13.36 19.76
C LEU A 24 -9.90 -12.48 19.46
N TRP A 25 -8.93 -13.02 18.72
CA TRP A 25 -7.76 -12.25 18.31
C TRP A 25 -8.09 -11.07 17.38
N ARG A 26 -9.12 -11.19 16.52
CA ARG A 26 -9.63 -10.06 15.72
C ARG A 26 -10.09 -8.89 16.60
N VAL A 27 -10.83 -9.19 17.66
CA VAL A 27 -11.29 -8.18 18.62
C VAL A 27 -10.08 -7.54 19.28
N TYR A 28 -9.15 -8.34 19.81
CA TYR A 28 -7.92 -7.85 20.40
C TYR A 28 -7.13 -6.94 19.46
N LEU A 29 -6.92 -7.34 18.20
CA LEU A 29 -6.20 -6.52 17.23
C LEU A 29 -6.90 -5.18 16.96
N ALA A 30 -8.23 -5.17 16.89
CA ALA A 30 -9.01 -3.95 16.72
C ALA A 30 -8.86 -3.02 17.93
N ASP A 31 -8.92 -3.56 19.15
CA ASP A 31 -8.74 -2.81 20.40
C ASP A 31 -7.31 -2.24 20.53
N GLN A 32 -6.31 -2.92 19.95
CA GLN A 32 -4.94 -2.38 19.83
C GLN A 32 -4.80 -1.29 18.76
N GLY A 33 -5.88 -0.83 18.13
CA GLY A 33 -5.87 0.23 17.14
C GLY A 33 -5.37 -0.18 15.75
N ASN A 34 -5.30 -1.48 15.46
CA ASN A 34 -4.93 -1.95 14.11
C ASN A 34 -6.03 -1.60 13.10
N SER A 35 -5.59 -1.26 11.86
CA SER A 35 -6.54 -0.96 10.80
C SER A 35 -7.41 -2.18 10.44
N PRO A 36 -8.68 -1.98 9.98
CA PRO A 36 -9.53 -3.09 9.54
C PRO A 36 -8.88 -3.98 8.48
N HIS A 37 -8.07 -3.40 7.60
CA HIS A 37 -7.30 -4.16 6.60
C HIS A 37 -6.21 -5.05 7.24
N THR A 38 -5.51 -4.53 8.24
CA THR A 38 -4.51 -5.31 9.00
C THR A 38 -5.18 -6.46 9.74
N VAL A 39 -6.26 -6.20 10.46
CA VAL A 39 -7.03 -7.21 11.19
C VAL A 39 -7.50 -8.32 10.24
N LYS A 40 -8.10 -7.95 9.10
CA LYS A 40 -8.57 -8.90 8.09
C LYS A 40 -7.43 -9.73 7.51
N ALA A 41 -6.31 -9.11 7.16
CA ALA A 41 -5.16 -9.79 6.57
C ALA A 41 -4.51 -10.77 7.55
N PHE A 42 -4.27 -10.32 8.78
CA PHE A 42 -3.65 -11.14 9.84
C PHE A 42 -4.54 -12.33 10.21
N ALA A 43 -5.84 -12.10 10.40
CA ALA A 43 -6.78 -13.17 10.67
C ALA A 43 -6.85 -14.19 9.52
N ALA A 44 -6.85 -13.75 8.27
CA ALA A 44 -6.85 -14.63 7.11
C ALA A 44 -5.58 -15.50 7.03
N ASP A 45 -4.42 -14.98 7.46
CA ASP A 45 -3.18 -15.73 7.50
C ASP A 45 -3.24 -16.88 8.53
N ILE A 46 -3.83 -16.63 9.71
CA ILE A 46 -3.96 -17.65 10.75
C ILE A 46 -5.04 -18.67 10.38
N LEU A 47 -6.15 -18.23 9.76
CA LEU A 47 -7.15 -19.17 9.23
C LEU A 47 -6.58 -20.06 8.12
N LEU A 48 -5.62 -19.56 7.33
CA LEU A 48 -4.92 -20.38 6.34
C LEU A 48 -4.08 -21.47 7.01
N LEU A 49 -3.43 -21.19 8.14
CA LEU A 49 -2.77 -22.20 8.96
C LEU A 49 -3.80 -23.21 9.52
N ALA A 50 -4.94 -22.74 10.04
CA ALA A 50 -6.00 -23.62 10.54
C ALA A 50 -6.52 -24.58 9.47
N ASN A 51 -6.66 -24.12 8.23
CA ASN A 51 -7.09 -24.95 7.10
C ASN A 51 -6.02 -25.92 6.61
N TYR A 52 -4.76 -25.64 6.86
CA TYR A 52 -3.65 -26.52 6.50
C TYR A 52 -3.50 -27.67 7.52
N LEU A 53 -3.74 -27.39 8.79
CA LEU A 53 -3.67 -28.36 9.89
C LEU A 53 -5.00 -29.15 10.03
N ALA A 54 -4.99 -30.21 10.81
CA ALA A 54 -6.23 -30.90 11.17
C ALA A 54 -7.19 -29.97 11.94
N PRO A 55 -8.50 -29.97 11.63
CA PRO A 55 -9.46 -28.98 12.15
C PRO A 55 -9.62 -28.97 13.67
N ASP A 56 -9.40 -30.09 14.31
CA ASP A 56 -9.54 -30.34 15.75
C ASP A 56 -8.23 -30.14 16.54
N ARG A 57 -7.18 -29.76 15.86
CA ARG A 57 -5.86 -29.60 16.49
C ARG A 57 -5.86 -28.42 17.46
N GLY A 58 -5.66 -28.71 18.75
CA GLY A 58 -5.65 -27.73 19.82
C GLY A 58 -4.40 -26.84 19.82
N LEU A 59 -4.56 -25.60 20.28
CA LEU A 59 -3.50 -24.57 20.33
C LEU A 59 -2.22 -25.06 21.03
N GLY A 60 -2.36 -25.81 22.13
CA GLY A 60 -1.22 -26.28 22.94
C GLY A 60 -0.41 -27.41 22.28
N SER A 61 -0.93 -28.03 21.21
CA SER A 61 -0.23 -29.11 20.50
C SER A 61 0.63 -28.62 19.32
N LEU A 62 0.58 -27.31 19.03
CA LEU A 62 1.28 -26.72 17.89
C LEU A 62 2.76 -26.52 18.21
N THR A 63 3.60 -26.94 17.28
CA THR A 63 5.05 -26.90 17.42
C THR A 63 5.69 -25.97 16.37
N THR A 64 6.93 -25.56 16.61
CA THR A 64 7.74 -24.83 15.62
C THR A 64 7.87 -25.61 14.30
N ASN A 65 7.94 -26.93 14.38
CA ASN A 65 8.02 -27.77 13.18
C ASN A 65 6.76 -27.70 12.33
N ASP A 66 5.57 -27.65 12.95
CA ASP A 66 4.31 -27.49 12.23
C ASP A 66 4.27 -26.16 11.46
N LEU A 67 4.74 -25.08 12.11
CA LEU A 67 4.80 -23.77 11.47
C LEU A 67 5.81 -23.74 10.31
N ASN A 68 6.98 -24.33 10.48
CA ASN A 68 7.98 -24.41 9.43
C ASN A 68 7.51 -25.26 8.23
N THR A 69 6.82 -26.38 8.49
CA THR A 69 6.22 -27.23 7.46
C THR A 69 5.13 -26.46 6.69
N PHE A 70 4.27 -25.73 7.40
CA PHE A 70 3.27 -24.85 6.78
C PHE A 70 3.93 -23.76 5.91
N LEU A 71 4.98 -23.09 6.39
CA LEU A 71 5.70 -22.06 5.64
C LEU A 71 6.35 -22.64 4.37
N LYS A 72 6.92 -23.84 4.45
CA LYS A 72 7.45 -24.56 3.28
C LYS A 72 6.34 -24.90 2.30
N TRP A 73 5.19 -25.40 2.77
CA TRP A 73 4.03 -25.68 1.93
C TRP A 73 3.54 -24.42 1.20
N LEU A 74 3.56 -23.25 1.84
CA LEU A 74 3.19 -21.98 1.20
C LEU A 74 4.10 -21.60 0.03
N GLN A 75 5.36 -22.02 0.07
CA GLN A 75 6.36 -21.73 -0.97
C GLN A 75 6.33 -22.75 -2.11
N GLU A 76 6.17 -24.03 -1.80
CA GLU A 76 6.43 -25.12 -2.73
C GLU A 76 5.20 -26.01 -3.00
N GLY A 77 4.27 -26.13 -2.04
CA GLY A 77 3.22 -27.15 -2.07
C GLY A 77 1.83 -26.65 -2.42
N ARG A 78 1.60 -25.36 -2.50
CA ARG A 78 0.24 -24.79 -2.65
C ARG A 78 -0.25 -24.70 -4.09
N GLY A 79 0.59 -24.98 -5.09
CA GLY A 79 0.27 -24.78 -6.52
C GLY A 79 0.42 -23.34 -6.99
N VAL A 80 0.24 -22.35 -6.12
CA VAL A 80 0.53 -20.92 -6.36
C VAL A 80 1.56 -20.47 -5.34
N PRO A 81 2.83 -20.30 -5.72
CA PRO A 81 3.90 -19.89 -4.79
C PRO A 81 3.61 -18.57 -4.12
N CYS A 82 3.94 -18.49 -2.84
CA CYS A 82 3.79 -17.28 -2.06
C CYS A 82 4.93 -16.30 -2.37
N SER A 83 4.61 -15.04 -2.74
CA SER A 83 5.66 -14.05 -2.92
C SER A 83 6.44 -13.80 -1.62
N PRO A 84 7.74 -13.46 -1.68
CA PRO A 84 8.58 -13.21 -0.51
C PRO A 84 7.96 -12.19 0.46
N LYS A 85 7.38 -11.11 -0.05
CA LYS A 85 6.71 -10.07 0.74
C LYS A 85 5.46 -10.62 1.47
N THR A 86 4.68 -11.46 0.79
CA THR A 86 3.51 -12.11 1.39
C THR A 86 3.92 -13.12 2.45
N LEU A 87 4.99 -13.88 2.21
CA LEU A 87 5.54 -14.83 3.17
C LEU A 87 6.03 -14.11 4.44
N SER A 88 6.80 -13.04 4.30
CA SER A 88 7.29 -12.22 5.43
C SER A 88 6.13 -11.67 6.27
N ARG A 89 5.05 -11.16 5.62
CA ARG A 89 3.84 -10.72 6.33
C ARG A 89 3.18 -11.87 7.10
N ARG A 90 3.06 -13.06 6.50
CA ARG A 90 2.46 -14.23 7.13
C ARG A 90 3.26 -14.69 8.36
N ILE A 91 4.58 -14.68 8.28
CA ILE A 91 5.44 -14.94 9.45
C ILE A 91 5.17 -13.92 10.56
N THR A 92 5.02 -12.63 10.20
CA THR A 92 4.66 -11.58 11.17
C THR A 92 3.30 -11.87 11.83
N SER A 93 2.30 -12.30 11.06
CA SER A 93 0.98 -12.67 11.58
C SER A 93 1.06 -13.86 12.53
N LEU A 94 1.82 -14.91 12.18
CA LEU A 94 2.05 -16.09 13.03
C LEU A 94 2.71 -15.67 14.36
N LYS A 95 3.81 -14.92 14.31
CA LYS A 95 4.50 -14.45 15.50
C LYS A 95 3.62 -13.59 16.39
N ALA A 96 2.80 -12.71 15.81
CA ALA A 96 1.87 -11.87 16.57
C ALA A 96 0.79 -12.70 17.26
N PHE A 97 0.21 -13.69 16.58
CA PHE A 97 -0.83 -14.55 17.12
C PHE A 97 -0.32 -15.44 18.27
N PHE A 98 0.77 -16.18 18.07
CA PHE A 98 1.30 -17.07 19.10
C PHE A 98 1.88 -16.33 20.30
N ARG A 99 2.50 -15.16 20.07
CA ARG A 99 2.92 -14.26 21.15
C ARG A 99 1.73 -13.81 22.00
N TRP A 100 0.61 -13.44 21.35
CA TRP A 100 -0.63 -13.09 22.06
C TRP A 100 -1.14 -14.24 22.91
N LEU A 101 -1.21 -15.46 22.39
CA LEU A 101 -1.63 -16.64 23.15
C LEU A 101 -0.71 -16.92 24.35
N ASN A 102 0.59 -16.80 24.17
CA ASN A 102 1.58 -17.00 25.24
C ASN A 102 1.49 -15.90 26.30
N GLN A 103 1.37 -14.63 25.93
CA GLN A 103 1.21 -13.50 26.84
C GLN A 103 -0.04 -13.60 27.73
N TYR A 104 -1.10 -14.19 27.21
CA TYR A 104 -2.34 -14.45 27.96
C TYR A 104 -2.40 -15.81 28.63
N GLY A 105 -1.30 -16.56 28.64
CA GLY A 105 -1.17 -17.83 29.35
C GLY A 105 -1.96 -19.00 28.73
N VAL A 106 -2.48 -18.85 27.50
CA VAL A 106 -3.22 -19.91 26.79
C VAL A 106 -2.28 -21.05 26.39
N ILE A 107 -1.04 -20.73 26.03
CA ILE A 107 0.04 -21.67 25.72
C ILE A 107 1.27 -21.36 26.58
N LEU A 108 2.01 -22.39 27.01
CA LEU A 108 3.18 -22.23 27.87
C LEU A 108 4.40 -21.74 27.10
N ALA A 109 4.58 -22.14 25.85
CA ALA A 109 5.69 -21.76 24.99
C ALA A 109 5.15 -21.24 23.65
N ASP A 110 5.82 -20.21 23.11
CA ASP A 110 5.50 -19.65 21.79
C ASP A 110 6.17 -20.49 20.69
N PRO A 111 5.42 -21.28 19.89
CA PRO A 111 6.01 -22.08 18.82
C PRO A 111 6.54 -21.22 17.66
N ALA A 112 6.13 -19.95 17.56
CA ALA A 112 6.60 -19.04 16.52
C ALA A 112 7.87 -18.27 16.91
N GLU A 113 8.35 -18.36 18.15
CA GLU A 113 9.54 -17.63 18.60
C GLU A 113 10.76 -17.93 17.73
N LYS A 114 11.02 -19.23 17.47
CA LYS A 114 12.16 -19.71 16.69
C LYS A 114 11.96 -19.72 15.18
N VAL A 115 10.77 -19.31 14.68
CA VAL A 115 10.53 -19.18 13.26
C VAL A 115 11.38 -18.02 12.72
N LEU A 116 12.23 -18.31 11.71
CA LEU A 116 13.09 -17.30 11.12
C LEU A 116 12.27 -16.28 10.34
N GLN A 117 12.55 -15.01 10.59
CA GLN A 117 11.99 -13.89 9.81
C GLN A 117 12.95 -13.60 8.66
N PHE A 118 12.49 -13.83 7.44
CA PHE A 118 13.25 -13.46 6.26
C PHE A 118 12.87 -12.03 5.85
N SER A 119 13.88 -11.18 5.68
CA SER A 119 13.68 -9.91 4.98
C SER A 119 13.44 -10.21 3.51
N ALA A 120 12.24 -9.91 3.03
CA ALA A 120 11.95 -10.03 1.62
C ALA A 120 12.70 -8.93 0.86
N ILE A 121 13.64 -9.30 0.01
CA ILE A 121 14.19 -8.37 -0.96
C ILE A 121 13.05 -8.10 -1.95
N SER A 122 12.50 -6.89 -1.89
CA SER A 122 11.50 -6.48 -2.89
C SER A 122 12.21 -6.30 -4.23
N PRO A 123 11.64 -6.76 -5.35
CA PRO A 123 12.17 -6.41 -6.66
C PRO A 123 12.19 -4.88 -6.82
N LEU A 124 13.08 -4.38 -7.66
CA LEU A 124 13.13 -2.95 -7.98
C LEU A 124 11.74 -2.51 -8.47
N PRO A 125 11.23 -1.38 -7.98
CA PRO A 125 9.97 -0.85 -8.47
C PRO A 125 10.05 -0.55 -9.97
N GLN A 126 8.97 -0.81 -10.69
CA GLN A 126 8.87 -0.37 -12.08
C GLN A 126 8.58 1.11 -12.13
N VAL A 127 9.24 1.81 -13.05
CA VAL A 127 9.07 3.23 -13.33
C VAL A 127 8.81 3.45 -14.82
N LEU A 128 8.23 4.58 -15.18
CA LEU A 128 8.13 5.04 -16.56
C LEU A 128 9.40 5.79 -16.97
N SER A 129 9.86 5.58 -18.19
CA SER A 129 10.84 6.45 -18.82
C SER A 129 10.21 7.82 -19.16
N PRO A 130 11.00 8.86 -19.46
CA PRO A 130 10.45 10.15 -19.91
C PRO A 130 9.55 10.02 -21.14
N ASP A 131 9.92 9.21 -22.13
CA ASP A 131 9.11 8.97 -23.34
C ASP A 131 7.80 8.25 -23.02
N GLU A 132 7.82 7.28 -22.09
CA GLU A 132 6.61 6.61 -21.63
C GLU A 132 5.70 7.55 -20.83
N VAL A 133 6.24 8.45 -20.01
CA VAL A 133 5.46 9.49 -19.32
C VAL A 133 4.76 10.37 -20.36
N GLN A 134 5.48 10.80 -21.38
CA GLN A 134 4.92 11.60 -22.46
C GLN A 134 3.80 10.83 -23.19
N ALA A 135 4.04 9.58 -23.59
CA ALA A 135 3.04 8.75 -24.27
C ALA A 135 1.77 8.56 -23.42
N VAL A 136 1.89 8.34 -22.12
CA VAL A 136 0.77 8.19 -21.19
C VAL A 136 -0.04 9.51 -21.10
N LEU A 137 0.63 10.64 -20.96
CA LEU A 137 -0.04 11.96 -20.91
C LEU A 137 -0.72 12.31 -22.24
N GLU A 138 -0.11 12.00 -23.38
CA GLU A 138 -0.70 12.20 -24.71
C GLU A 138 -1.92 11.30 -24.92
N ALA A 139 -1.84 10.03 -24.57
CA ALA A 139 -2.98 9.12 -24.61
C ALA A 139 -4.14 9.61 -23.74
N ALA A 140 -3.87 10.08 -22.53
CA ALA A 140 -4.86 10.65 -21.63
C ALA A 140 -5.47 11.96 -22.19
N ASN A 141 -4.64 12.82 -22.80
CA ASN A 141 -5.08 14.07 -23.42
C ASN A 141 -5.90 13.80 -24.69
N THR A 142 -5.61 12.76 -25.44
CA THR A 142 -6.42 12.32 -26.58
C THR A 142 -7.85 11.98 -26.16
N ILE A 143 -8.01 11.25 -25.02
CA ILE A 143 -9.34 10.96 -24.45
C ILE A 143 -10.02 12.26 -23.98
N ARG A 144 -9.25 13.15 -23.33
CA ARG A 144 -9.74 14.45 -22.84
C ARG A 144 -10.28 15.32 -23.96
N ARG A 145 -9.67 15.29 -25.14
CA ARG A 145 -10.01 16.13 -26.31
C ARG A 145 -10.85 15.40 -27.37
N ALA A 146 -11.29 14.18 -27.11
CA ALA A 146 -12.11 13.41 -28.05
C ALA A 146 -13.50 14.05 -28.24
N GLN A 147 -14.21 13.66 -29.30
CA GLN A 147 -15.58 14.11 -29.54
C GLN A 147 -16.52 13.88 -28.35
N LYS A 148 -16.33 12.75 -27.64
CA LYS A 148 -16.92 12.50 -26.33
C LYS A 148 -15.82 12.70 -25.27
N ALA A 149 -15.57 13.97 -24.96
CA ALA A 149 -14.51 14.37 -24.05
C ALA A 149 -14.66 13.76 -22.65
N ASP A 150 -13.56 13.21 -22.11
CA ASP A 150 -13.50 12.69 -20.76
C ASP A 150 -12.14 13.04 -20.13
N ALA A 151 -12.13 14.05 -19.27
CA ALA A 151 -10.91 14.53 -18.60
C ALA A 151 -10.42 13.64 -17.45
N ARG A 152 -11.21 12.65 -17.04
CA ARG A 152 -10.97 11.81 -15.84
C ARG A 152 -9.62 11.13 -15.86
N SER A 153 -9.25 10.48 -16.96
CA SER A 153 -7.97 9.77 -17.08
C SER A 153 -6.77 10.71 -16.99
N TYR A 154 -6.88 11.88 -17.63
CA TYR A 154 -5.84 12.90 -17.58
C TYR A 154 -5.67 13.48 -16.17
N VAL A 155 -6.77 13.89 -15.53
CA VAL A 155 -6.76 14.43 -14.17
C VAL A 155 -6.16 13.41 -13.19
N LEU A 156 -6.50 12.13 -13.32
CA LEU A 156 -5.96 11.08 -12.46
C LEU A 156 -4.45 10.90 -12.67
N VAL A 157 -4.03 10.61 -13.91
CA VAL A 157 -2.63 10.23 -14.16
C VAL A 157 -1.67 11.39 -13.99
N SER A 158 -2.03 12.60 -14.43
CA SER A 158 -1.18 13.78 -14.25
C SER A 158 -1.03 14.18 -12.78
N LEU A 159 -2.09 14.02 -11.96
CA LEU A 159 -1.99 14.18 -10.51
C LEU A 159 -1.02 13.19 -9.90
N LEU A 160 -1.11 11.91 -10.26
CA LEU A 160 -0.24 10.87 -9.71
C LEU A 160 1.23 11.10 -10.08
N LEU A 161 1.50 11.43 -11.35
CA LEU A 161 2.84 11.67 -11.87
C LEU A 161 3.49 12.96 -11.31
N SER A 162 2.70 13.99 -11.02
CA SER A 162 3.22 15.26 -10.48
C SER A 162 3.36 15.26 -8.95
N THR A 163 2.48 14.55 -8.23
CA THR A 163 2.40 14.60 -6.77
C THR A 163 2.96 13.38 -6.05
N GLY A 164 3.01 12.23 -6.71
CA GLY A 164 3.43 10.97 -6.12
C GLY A 164 2.56 10.51 -4.93
N ILE A 165 1.31 10.95 -4.80
CA ILE A 165 0.41 10.55 -3.72
C ILE A 165 0.05 9.07 -3.81
N LYS A 166 -0.32 8.50 -2.66
CA LYS A 166 -0.71 7.09 -2.56
C LYS A 166 -2.13 6.87 -3.06
N LYS A 167 -2.43 5.68 -3.53
CA LYS A 167 -3.78 5.27 -3.92
C LYS A 167 -4.85 5.62 -2.87
N VAL A 168 -4.58 5.31 -1.59
CA VAL A 168 -5.50 5.63 -0.50
C VAL A 168 -5.66 7.13 -0.26
N GLU A 169 -4.61 7.91 -0.51
CA GLU A 169 -4.66 9.37 -0.45
C GLU A 169 -5.50 9.93 -1.62
N THR A 170 -5.32 9.39 -2.84
CA THR A 170 -6.10 9.76 -4.02
C THR A 170 -7.61 9.55 -3.80
N LEU A 171 -7.99 8.40 -3.26
CA LEU A 171 -9.39 8.07 -2.96
C LEU A 171 -10.01 8.92 -1.84
N ALA A 172 -9.17 9.52 -1.00
CA ALA A 172 -9.59 10.37 0.11
C ALA A 172 -9.57 11.87 -0.20
N ILE A 173 -9.32 12.27 -1.46
CA ILE A 173 -9.34 13.68 -1.83
C ILE A 173 -10.78 14.17 -1.90
N HIS A 174 -11.09 15.22 -1.12
CA HIS A 174 -12.32 15.98 -1.20
C HIS A 174 -12.06 17.30 -1.95
N PRO A 175 -13.07 17.92 -2.61
CA PRO A 175 -12.89 19.21 -3.28
C PRO A 175 -12.28 20.30 -2.37
N ASN A 176 -12.65 20.34 -1.10
CA ASN A 176 -12.10 21.27 -0.10
C ASN A 176 -10.64 20.99 0.33
N HIS A 177 -10.01 19.95 -0.20
CA HIS A 177 -8.57 19.70 -0.07
C HIS A 177 -7.76 20.37 -1.17
N LEU A 178 -8.43 20.88 -2.21
CA LEU A 178 -7.83 21.62 -3.32
C LEU A 178 -7.95 23.11 -3.02
N GLU A 179 -6.83 23.77 -2.90
CA GLU A 179 -6.76 25.24 -2.75
C GLU A 179 -6.21 25.78 -4.06
N LEU A 180 -7.10 26.27 -4.92
CA LEU A 180 -6.77 26.66 -6.30
C LEU A 180 -6.43 28.15 -6.40
N ASP A 181 -6.95 28.98 -5.48
CA ASP A 181 -6.82 30.44 -5.46
C ASP A 181 -5.85 30.96 -4.40
N SER A 182 -4.98 30.10 -3.86
CA SER A 182 -4.01 30.51 -2.83
C SER A 182 -3.00 31.52 -3.37
N PRO A 183 -2.65 32.58 -2.60
CA PRO A 183 -1.60 33.55 -2.95
C PRO A 183 -0.23 32.91 -3.16
N ASP A 184 0.05 31.79 -2.47
CA ASP A 184 1.29 31.02 -2.57
C ASP A 184 1.29 30.03 -3.74
N GLY A 185 0.27 30.09 -4.60
CA GLY A 185 0.02 29.16 -5.67
C GLY A 185 -0.90 28.01 -5.27
N PRO A 186 -1.47 27.32 -6.29
CA PRO A 186 -2.44 26.25 -6.06
C PRO A 186 -1.76 25.00 -5.47
N PHE A 187 -2.46 24.35 -4.53
CA PHE A 187 -1.97 23.13 -3.89
C PHE A 187 -3.06 22.14 -3.51
N LEU A 188 -2.68 20.88 -3.46
CA LEU A 188 -3.43 19.80 -2.81
C LEU A 188 -2.98 19.68 -1.36
N PHE A 189 -3.91 19.73 -0.41
CA PHE A 189 -3.65 19.39 0.97
C PHE A 189 -4.02 17.92 1.23
N VAL A 190 -3.03 17.05 1.31
CA VAL A 190 -3.22 15.64 1.67
C VAL A 190 -3.55 15.56 3.15
N ARG A 191 -4.76 15.09 3.49
CA ARG A 191 -5.26 14.95 4.86
C ARG A 191 -5.50 13.50 5.25
N TYR A 192 -5.51 13.25 6.55
CA TYR A 192 -5.80 11.95 7.13
C TYR A 192 -6.85 12.04 8.22
N ALA A 193 -7.91 11.23 8.13
CA ALA A 193 -8.94 11.16 9.17
C ALA A 193 -8.39 10.61 10.49
N SER A 194 -7.46 9.65 10.43
CA SER A 194 -6.86 9.06 11.64
C SER A 194 -5.80 9.98 12.26
N PRO A 195 -5.92 10.33 13.56
CA PRO A 195 -4.95 11.16 14.28
C PRO A 195 -3.52 10.59 14.20
N GLN A 196 -3.37 9.27 14.18
CA GLN A 196 -2.08 8.59 14.11
C GLN A 196 -1.33 8.84 12.79
N ASN A 197 -2.03 9.27 11.73
CA ASN A 197 -1.45 9.53 10.42
C ASN A 197 -1.27 11.03 10.11
N ARG A 198 -1.68 11.94 11.01
CA ARG A 198 -1.60 13.41 10.78
C ARG A 198 -0.18 13.89 10.48
N PHE A 199 0.84 13.22 11.01
CA PHE A 199 2.24 13.56 10.70
C PHE A 199 2.62 13.35 9.22
N LYS A 200 1.76 12.73 8.41
CA LYS A 200 1.90 12.54 6.95
C LYS A 200 1.15 13.62 6.16
N GLU A 201 0.36 14.46 6.82
CA GLU A 201 -0.36 15.56 6.17
C GLU A 201 0.62 16.56 5.58
N ARG A 202 0.30 17.05 4.39
CA ARG A 202 1.21 17.91 3.63
C ARG A 202 0.51 18.63 2.51
N LYS A 203 1.06 19.77 2.14
CA LYS A 203 0.68 20.52 0.94
C LYS A 203 1.59 20.14 -0.22
N ILE A 204 1.03 19.91 -1.39
CA ILE A 204 1.75 19.58 -2.62
C ILE A 204 1.26 20.54 -3.69
N ALA A 205 2.17 21.29 -4.33
CA ALA A 205 1.84 22.20 -5.41
C ALA A 205 1.18 21.46 -6.58
N LEU A 206 0.19 22.09 -7.19
CA LEU A 206 -0.52 21.61 -8.38
C LEU A 206 -0.01 22.35 -9.60
N LEU A 207 0.06 21.65 -10.73
CA LEU A 207 0.48 22.23 -12.00
C LEU A 207 -0.67 22.99 -12.66
N PRO A 208 -0.41 24.11 -13.37
CA PRO A 208 -1.46 24.86 -14.08
C PRO A 208 -2.26 24.00 -15.07
N GLU A 209 -1.59 23.12 -15.80
CA GLU A 209 -2.20 22.22 -16.77
C GLU A 209 -3.16 21.21 -16.10
N TRP A 210 -2.84 20.81 -14.86
CA TRP A 210 -3.71 19.97 -14.06
C TRP A 210 -4.98 20.70 -13.66
N ILE A 211 -4.88 21.97 -13.28
CA ILE A 211 -6.01 22.79 -12.84
C ILE A 211 -6.99 22.99 -14.02
N GLU A 212 -6.48 23.31 -15.20
CA GLU A 212 -7.29 23.42 -16.41
C GLU A 212 -8.09 22.13 -16.66
N ALA A 213 -7.41 20.98 -16.61
CA ALA A 213 -8.05 19.69 -16.79
C ALA A 213 -9.04 19.36 -15.66
N TYR A 214 -8.77 19.78 -14.43
CA TYR A 214 -9.64 19.60 -13.29
C TYR A 214 -10.96 20.36 -13.45
N HIS A 215 -10.94 21.61 -13.93
CA HIS A 215 -12.16 22.37 -14.20
C HIS A 215 -13.03 21.73 -15.30
N GLU A 216 -12.41 21.19 -16.36
CA GLU A 216 -13.14 20.43 -17.37
C GLU A 216 -13.78 19.17 -16.76
N TYR A 217 -13.02 18.45 -15.93
CA TYR A 217 -13.46 17.25 -15.23
C TYR A 217 -14.61 17.53 -14.27
N GLU A 218 -14.51 18.60 -13.47
CA GLU A 218 -15.56 19.05 -12.56
C GLU A 218 -16.85 19.40 -13.31
N GLY A 219 -16.73 20.04 -14.46
CA GLY A 219 -17.87 20.34 -15.35
C GLY A 219 -18.51 19.08 -15.95
N GLN A 220 -17.73 18.03 -16.21
CA GLN A 220 -18.22 16.75 -16.76
C GLN A 220 -18.86 15.86 -15.69
N TYR A 221 -18.35 15.90 -14.47
CA TYR A 221 -18.76 15.06 -13.35
C TYR A 221 -19.18 15.92 -12.15
N LYS A 222 -20.37 15.71 -11.62
CA LYS A 222 -20.85 16.41 -10.42
C LYS A 222 -20.09 15.88 -9.21
N LEU A 223 -19.00 16.56 -8.83
CA LEU A 223 -18.14 16.19 -7.72
C LEU A 223 -18.71 16.77 -6.42
N ASN A 224 -19.38 15.94 -5.61
CA ASN A 224 -19.99 16.41 -4.36
C ASN A 224 -19.06 16.20 -3.16
N GLU A 225 -18.70 14.94 -2.87
CA GLU A 225 -17.94 14.58 -1.66
C GLU A 225 -16.48 14.27 -1.97
N GLN A 226 -16.21 13.60 -3.09
CA GLN A 226 -14.86 13.15 -3.46
C GLN A 226 -14.49 13.64 -4.85
N VAL A 227 -13.20 13.94 -5.03
CA VAL A 227 -12.66 14.28 -6.34
C VAL A 227 -12.70 13.06 -7.28
N PHE A 228 -12.47 11.86 -6.73
CA PHE A 228 -12.56 10.60 -7.48
C PHE A 228 -13.64 9.69 -6.87
N PRO A 229 -14.95 9.88 -7.22
CA PRO A 229 -16.05 9.15 -6.62
C PRO A 229 -16.22 7.73 -7.18
N TRP A 230 -15.14 7.01 -7.40
CA TRP A 230 -15.14 5.64 -7.91
C TRP A 230 -14.41 4.70 -6.95
N SER A 231 -14.73 3.40 -7.07
CA SER A 231 -14.02 2.38 -6.32
C SER A 231 -12.54 2.32 -6.72
N GLN A 232 -11.69 1.89 -5.77
CA GLN A 232 -10.28 1.65 -6.00
C GLN A 232 -10.03 0.83 -7.28
N ARG A 233 -10.79 -0.26 -7.49
CA ARG A 233 -10.66 -1.15 -8.63
C ARG A 233 -10.99 -0.44 -9.95
N ARG A 234 -11.95 0.47 -9.95
CA ARG A 234 -12.29 1.24 -11.15
C ARG A 234 -11.15 2.17 -11.56
N LEU A 235 -10.49 2.83 -10.60
CA LEU A 235 -9.33 3.68 -10.88
C LEU A 235 -8.11 2.86 -11.33
N GLU A 236 -7.92 1.66 -10.81
CA GLU A 236 -6.88 0.73 -11.28
C GLU A 236 -7.11 0.35 -12.76
N TYR A 237 -8.36 0.04 -13.14
CA TYR A 237 -8.70 -0.24 -14.54
C TYR A 237 -8.50 0.98 -15.45
N LEU A 238 -8.82 2.20 -15.00
CA LEU A 238 -8.53 3.40 -15.77
C LEU A 238 -7.04 3.55 -16.09
N LEU A 239 -6.17 3.29 -15.14
CA LEU A 239 -4.72 3.32 -15.35
C LEU A 239 -4.28 2.18 -16.29
N GLU A 240 -4.80 0.96 -16.11
CA GLU A 240 -4.50 -0.18 -16.96
C GLU A 240 -4.89 0.09 -18.42
N ASP A 241 -6.12 0.58 -18.66
CA ASP A 241 -6.62 0.89 -19.99
C ASP A 241 -5.80 2.02 -20.64
N LEU A 242 -5.41 3.03 -19.84
CA LEU A 242 -4.55 4.11 -20.30
C LEU A 242 -3.15 3.61 -20.68
N GLY A 243 -2.56 2.71 -19.89
CA GLY A 243 -1.27 2.09 -20.21
C GLY A 243 -1.31 1.30 -21.52
N LYS A 244 -2.40 0.55 -21.77
CA LYS A 244 -2.62 -0.14 -23.06
C LYS A 244 -2.74 0.84 -24.23
N LEU A 245 -3.48 1.94 -24.04
CA LEU A 245 -3.65 2.98 -25.08
C LEU A 245 -2.32 3.67 -25.39
N ALA A 246 -1.47 3.88 -24.39
CA ALA A 246 -0.12 4.41 -24.54
C ALA A 246 0.89 3.37 -25.06
N SER A 247 0.44 2.16 -25.39
CA SER A 247 1.27 1.05 -25.88
C SER A 247 2.43 0.66 -24.93
N LEU A 248 2.19 0.78 -23.62
CA LEU A 248 3.17 0.31 -22.63
C LEU A 248 3.22 -1.21 -22.60
N ASP A 249 4.40 -1.78 -22.53
CA ASP A 249 4.66 -3.21 -22.35
C ASP A 249 4.55 -3.67 -20.88
N LYS A 250 4.32 -2.70 -19.96
CA LYS A 250 4.21 -2.87 -18.51
C LYS A 250 2.88 -2.33 -17.97
N HIS A 251 2.44 -2.87 -16.84
CA HIS A 251 1.17 -2.52 -16.23
C HIS A 251 1.25 -1.17 -15.51
N LEU A 252 0.58 -0.14 -16.07
CA LEU A 252 0.51 1.18 -15.43
C LEU A 252 -0.30 1.10 -14.12
N SER A 253 0.30 1.53 -13.02
CA SER A 253 -0.27 1.44 -11.69
C SER A 253 0.00 2.66 -10.84
N PHE A 254 -0.74 2.82 -9.73
CA PHE A 254 -0.51 3.88 -8.74
C PHE A 254 0.93 3.88 -8.21
N ASP A 255 1.47 2.70 -7.91
CA ASP A 255 2.84 2.58 -7.40
C ASP A 255 3.87 2.97 -8.47
N MET A 256 3.66 2.57 -9.72
CA MET A 256 4.53 2.98 -10.84
C MET A 256 4.53 4.49 -11.01
N CYS A 257 3.37 5.16 -11.06
CA CYS A 257 3.29 6.62 -11.15
C CYS A 257 4.01 7.29 -9.96
N ARG A 258 3.83 6.76 -8.75
CA ARG A 258 4.47 7.30 -7.55
C ARG A 258 5.99 7.18 -7.60
N TRP A 259 6.52 6.02 -8.02
CA TRP A 259 7.97 5.82 -8.16
C TRP A 259 8.55 6.66 -9.31
N THR A 260 7.82 6.82 -10.41
CA THR A 260 8.18 7.71 -11.51
C THR A 260 8.28 9.16 -11.03
N CYS A 261 7.29 9.65 -10.27
CA CYS A 261 7.33 10.98 -9.66
C CYS A 261 8.56 11.15 -8.75
N ALA A 262 8.81 10.17 -7.86
CA ALA A 262 9.95 10.24 -6.94
C ALA A 262 11.30 10.26 -7.68
N LEU A 263 11.43 9.46 -8.75
CA LEU A 263 12.64 9.41 -9.55
C LEU A 263 12.85 10.71 -10.35
N SER A 264 11.78 11.26 -10.93
CA SER A 264 11.81 12.54 -11.64
C SER A 264 12.24 13.69 -10.72
N ASP A 265 11.68 13.76 -9.50
CA ASP A 265 12.08 14.75 -8.49
C ASP A 265 13.55 14.57 -8.10
N TRP A 266 14.03 13.33 -7.95
CA TRP A 266 15.43 13.02 -7.63
C TRP A 266 16.38 13.45 -8.76
N GLN A 267 16.04 13.13 -9.99
CA GLN A 267 16.85 13.48 -11.19
C GLN A 267 16.86 14.98 -11.46
N SER A 268 15.77 15.69 -11.12
CA SER A 268 15.73 17.16 -11.20
C SER A 268 16.57 17.87 -10.12
N GLY A 269 17.20 17.12 -9.21
CA GLY A 269 18.02 17.68 -8.12
C GLY A 269 17.20 18.22 -6.96
N MET A 270 15.91 17.82 -6.80
CA MET A 270 15.12 18.21 -5.63
C MET A 270 15.78 17.70 -4.35
N GLU A 271 15.83 18.54 -3.33
CA GLU A 271 16.42 18.21 -2.02
C GLU A 271 15.76 16.94 -1.43
N PRO A 272 16.55 15.92 -1.00
CA PRO A 272 16.06 14.63 -0.54
C PRO A 272 14.98 14.70 0.53
N ASN A 273 15.09 15.66 1.47
CA ASN A 273 14.09 15.82 2.52
C ASN A 273 12.76 16.38 1.97
N LYS A 274 12.80 17.22 0.92
CA LYS A 274 11.59 17.71 0.23
C LYS A 274 10.88 16.56 -0.49
N ILE A 275 11.61 15.67 -1.17
CA ILE A 275 11.04 14.46 -1.80
C ILE A 275 10.39 13.58 -0.73
N ARG A 276 11.10 13.31 0.38
CA ARG A 276 10.56 12.55 1.50
C ARG A 276 9.25 13.13 2.04
N GLN A 277 9.21 14.45 2.23
CA GLN A 277 8.01 15.16 2.71
C GLN A 277 6.89 15.08 1.68
N LYS A 278 7.16 15.34 0.39
CA LYS A 278 6.21 15.23 -0.72
C LYS A 278 5.59 13.83 -0.78
N LEU A 279 6.39 12.79 -0.60
CA LEU A 279 5.92 11.40 -0.57
C LEU A 279 5.18 11.02 0.73
N GLY A 280 5.22 11.82 1.79
CA GLY A 280 4.59 11.53 3.08
C GLY A 280 5.10 10.24 3.71
N ILE A 281 6.42 10.06 3.77
CA ILE A 281 7.08 8.89 4.36
C ILE A 281 7.99 9.27 5.53
N SER A 282 8.17 8.32 6.45
CA SER A 282 9.03 8.51 7.62
C SER A 282 10.52 8.53 7.24
N LYS A 283 11.38 9.05 8.14
CA LYS A 283 12.84 9.01 7.95
C LYS A 283 13.38 7.58 7.81
N ILE A 284 12.75 6.60 8.46
CA ILE A 284 13.14 5.19 8.37
C ILE A 284 12.83 4.65 6.97
N GLN A 285 11.60 4.87 6.47
CA GLN A 285 11.21 4.45 5.12
C GLN A 285 12.02 5.17 4.03
N TRP A 286 12.42 6.42 4.28
CA TRP A 286 13.22 7.20 3.34
C TRP A 286 14.58 6.55 3.04
N ARG A 287 15.21 5.88 4.00
CA ARG A 287 16.52 5.21 3.78
C ARG A 287 16.44 4.18 2.65
N GLU A 288 15.39 3.38 2.63
CA GLU A 288 15.15 2.39 1.57
C GLU A 288 14.83 3.07 0.23
N VAL A 289 13.96 4.08 0.26
CA VAL A 289 13.57 4.83 -0.94
C VAL A 289 14.76 5.57 -1.56
N ALA A 290 15.58 6.24 -0.76
CA ALA A 290 16.77 6.95 -1.23
C ALA A 290 17.77 5.99 -1.91
N TRP A 291 18.05 4.86 -1.26
CA TRP A 291 18.90 3.82 -1.84
C TRP A 291 18.39 3.31 -3.20
N LEU A 292 17.08 3.11 -3.33
CA LEU A 292 16.46 2.70 -4.60
C LEU A 292 16.60 3.80 -5.66
N LEU A 293 16.38 5.07 -5.33
CA LEU A 293 16.51 6.20 -6.25
C LEU A 293 17.97 6.37 -6.73
N GLU A 294 18.95 6.23 -5.84
CA GLU A 294 20.37 6.22 -6.18
C GLU A 294 20.70 5.08 -7.14
N THR A 295 20.18 3.88 -6.86
CA THR A 295 20.36 2.70 -7.70
C THR A 295 19.81 2.94 -9.11
N PHE A 296 18.58 3.46 -9.24
CA PHE A 296 18.00 3.80 -10.55
C PHE A 296 18.85 4.81 -11.34
N SER A 297 19.31 5.87 -10.68
CA SER A 297 20.13 6.89 -11.32
C SER A 297 21.47 6.33 -11.83
N SER A 298 22.07 5.41 -11.10
CA SER A 298 23.32 4.75 -11.50
C SER A 298 23.16 3.82 -12.71
N TYR A 299 22.04 3.07 -12.78
CA TYR A 299 21.75 2.18 -13.91
C TYR A 299 21.51 2.94 -15.23
N GLN A 300 20.87 4.11 -15.17
CA GLN A 300 20.63 4.91 -16.37
C GLN A 300 21.92 5.55 -16.91
N CYS A 301 22.83 6.01 -16.04
CA CYS A 301 24.13 6.54 -16.46
C CYS A 301 25.00 5.50 -17.20
N THR A 302 24.93 4.23 -16.83
CA THR A 302 25.71 3.15 -17.48
C THR A 302 25.17 2.76 -18.85
N HIS A 303 23.88 2.89 -19.11
CA HIS A 303 23.28 2.57 -20.41
C HIS A 303 23.37 3.73 -21.41
N THR A 304 23.46 4.98 -20.98
CA THR A 304 23.63 6.14 -21.86
C THR A 304 25.07 6.28 -22.38
N LEU A 305 26.06 5.62 -21.75
CA LEU A 305 27.47 5.63 -22.19
C LEU A 305 27.80 4.48 -23.17
N GLN A 306 26.84 3.61 -23.48
CA GLN A 306 27.01 2.46 -24.41
C GLN A 306 26.19 2.60 -25.69
N SER A 307 25.43 3.68 -25.84
CA SER A 307 24.70 4.08 -27.07
C SER A 307 25.41 5.27 -27.73
#